data_c8914894d3e32dd362f081d98b4ed83c
#
_entry.id   c8914894d3e32dd362f081d98b4ed83c
#
_cell.length_a   1.000
_cell.length_b   1.000
_cell.length_c   1.000
_cell.angle_alpha   90.00
_cell.angle_beta   90.00
_cell.angle_gamma   90.00
#
_symmetry.space_group_name_H-M   'P 1'
#
loop_
_entity.id
_entity.type
_entity.pdbx_description
1 polymer ?
#
loop_
_entity_poly.entity_id
_entity_poly.type
_entity_poly.pdbx_seq_one_letter_code
_entity_poly.pdbx_strand_id
1 'polypeptide(L)'
;MVVDALDLQLLITDHKFGDSLQAPLKLYAKADFLNFQNKPKESFKVLDTLITVHSTHPIVDQALMLQAQILESEEDHKAAAAKYHIVIQDFSQEILADDAYFALAELYRTVLNDSSKAQSYYEKIIFEYQDSIHAVDSKKQYRRLKSQSENTLNTNL
;
A
#
# COMPACT_ATOMS: atom_id res chain seq x y z
N MET A 1 3.97 -27.59 10.32
CA MET A 1 2.85 -28.03 11.18
C MET A 1 1.87 -26.92 11.57
N VAL A 2 2.31 -25.69 11.87
CA VAL A 2 1.39 -24.58 12.26
C VAL A 2 0.52 -24.10 11.09
N VAL A 3 1.05 -24.11 9.87
CA VAL A 3 0.30 -23.69 8.65
C VAL A 3 -0.87 -24.63 8.36
N ASP A 4 -0.66 -25.94 8.54
CA ASP A 4 -1.70 -26.95 8.31
C ASP A 4 -2.86 -26.85 9.31
N ALA A 5 -2.55 -26.48 10.56
CA ALA A 5 -3.58 -26.29 11.59
C ALA A 5 -4.44 -25.04 11.31
N LEU A 6 -3.82 -23.95 10.81
CA LEU A 6 -4.54 -22.74 10.44
C LEU A 6 -5.37 -22.95 9.17
N ASP A 7 -4.80 -23.63 8.18
CA ASP A 7 -5.51 -24.00 6.95
C ASP A 7 -6.68 -24.92 7.24
N LEU A 8 -6.50 -25.91 8.13
CA LEU A 8 -7.55 -26.82 8.55
C LEU A 8 -8.65 -26.08 9.34
N GLN A 9 -8.28 -25.17 10.23
CA GLN A 9 -9.21 -24.37 11.01
C GLN A 9 -10.02 -23.41 10.13
N LEU A 10 -9.39 -22.77 9.14
CA LEU A 10 -10.05 -21.95 8.12
C LEU A 10 -11.02 -22.76 7.27
N LEU A 11 -10.62 -23.94 6.79
CA LEU A 11 -11.47 -24.88 6.04
C LEU A 11 -12.69 -25.34 6.83
N ILE A 12 -12.49 -25.75 8.09
CA ILE A 12 -13.57 -26.21 8.97
C ILE A 12 -14.55 -25.07 9.28
N THR A 13 -14.04 -23.85 9.42
CA THR A 13 -14.90 -22.67 9.72
C THR A 13 -15.67 -22.25 8.48
N ASP A 14 -15.10 -22.30 7.28
CA ASP A 14 -15.79 -21.99 6.02
C ASP A 14 -16.93 -22.98 5.71
N HIS A 15 -16.77 -24.24 6.06
CA HIS A 15 -17.83 -25.23 5.87
C HIS A 15 -18.97 -25.14 6.91
N LYS A 16 -18.73 -24.53 8.08
CA LYS A 16 -19.73 -24.44 9.15
C LYS A 16 -20.61 -23.19 9.11
N PHE A 17 -20.13 -22.11 8.52
CA PHE A 17 -20.85 -20.83 8.49
C PHE A 17 -20.73 -20.25 7.08
N GLY A 18 -21.80 -20.36 6.30
CA GLY A 18 -21.92 -19.74 4.98
C GLY A 18 -21.92 -18.19 5.04
N ASP A 19 -20.94 -17.62 5.71
CA ASP A 19 -20.81 -16.17 5.90
C ASP A 19 -19.79 -15.62 4.92
N SER A 20 -20.29 -15.21 3.77
CA SER A 20 -19.49 -14.62 2.68
C SER A 20 -18.72 -13.36 3.10
N LEU A 21 -19.12 -12.70 4.21
CA LEU A 21 -18.48 -11.50 4.73
C LEU A 21 -17.17 -11.80 5.47
N GLN A 22 -17.00 -12.99 6.01
CA GLN A 22 -15.80 -13.36 6.77
C GLN A 22 -14.70 -13.95 5.88
N ALA A 23 -15.02 -14.47 4.71
CA ALA A 23 -14.05 -15.09 3.82
C ALA A 23 -12.92 -14.13 3.39
N PRO A 24 -13.18 -12.88 2.96
CA PRO A 24 -12.13 -11.92 2.63
C PRO A 24 -11.22 -11.58 3.81
N LEU A 25 -11.80 -11.42 5.02
CA LEU A 25 -11.03 -11.12 6.23
C LEU A 25 -10.10 -12.28 6.63
N LYS A 26 -10.55 -13.52 6.46
CA LYS A 26 -9.73 -14.72 6.69
C LYS A 26 -8.59 -14.83 5.68
N LEU A 27 -8.86 -14.54 4.40
CA LEU A 27 -7.83 -14.50 3.38
C LEU A 27 -6.78 -13.44 3.69
N TYR A 28 -7.20 -12.25 4.11
CA TYR A 28 -6.28 -11.19 4.52
C TYR A 28 -5.43 -11.63 5.72
N ALA A 29 -6.04 -12.14 6.78
CA ALA A 29 -5.34 -12.61 7.97
C ALA A 29 -4.34 -13.74 7.65
N LYS A 30 -4.70 -14.65 6.74
CA LYS A 30 -3.79 -15.69 6.24
C LYS A 30 -2.61 -15.10 5.50
N ALA A 31 -2.85 -14.13 4.63
CA ALA A 31 -1.79 -13.47 3.87
C ALA A 31 -0.83 -12.70 4.78
N ASP A 32 -1.36 -11.94 5.73
CA ASP A 32 -0.56 -11.19 6.70
C ASP A 32 0.30 -12.13 7.55
N PHE A 33 -0.26 -13.24 8.01
CA PHE A 33 0.48 -14.26 8.75
C PHE A 33 1.58 -14.94 7.90
N LEU A 34 1.32 -15.22 6.63
CA LEU A 34 2.34 -15.73 5.71
C LEU A 34 3.48 -14.73 5.51
N ASN A 35 3.15 -13.45 5.38
CA ASN A 35 4.15 -12.39 5.27
C ASN A 35 4.99 -12.30 6.56
N PHE A 36 4.36 -12.35 7.72
CA PHE A 36 5.05 -12.41 9.01
C PHE A 36 5.99 -13.64 9.13
N GLN A 37 5.62 -14.77 8.55
CA GLN A 37 6.46 -15.97 8.46
C GLN A 37 7.60 -15.87 7.44
N ASN A 38 7.82 -14.72 6.84
CA ASN A 38 8.80 -14.51 5.77
C ASN A 38 8.53 -15.39 4.52
N LYS A 39 7.24 -15.51 4.15
CA LYS A 39 6.75 -16.21 2.96
C LYS A 39 6.03 -15.24 2.01
N PRO A 40 6.71 -14.21 1.50
CA PRO A 40 6.07 -13.13 0.74
C PRO A 40 5.38 -13.62 -0.52
N LYS A 41 5.95 -14.60 -1.22
CA LYS A 41 5.35 -15.14 -2.46
C LYS A 41 4.02 -15.88 -2.22
N GLU A 42 3.91 -16.60 -1.09
CA GLU A 42 2.67 -17.27 -0.72
C GLU A 42 1.63 -16.25 -0.24
N SER A 43 2.04 -15.27 0.56
CA SER A 43 1.22 -14.14 0.96
C SER A 43 0.63 -13.41 -0.24
N PHE A 44 1.48 -13.04 -1.20
CA PHE A 44 1.07 -12.34 -2.42
C PHE A 44 -0.01 -13.09 -3.20
N LYS A 45 0.11 -14.41 -3.35
CA LYS A 45 -0.90 -15.24 -4.03
C LYS A 45 -2.25 -15.25 -3.32
N VAL A 46 -2.24 -15.29 -1.98
CA VAL A 46 -3.47 -15.22 -1.18
C VAL A 46 -4.14 -13.86 -1.32
N LEU A 47 -3.36 -12.77 -1.29
CA LEU A 47 -3.86 -11.42 -1.53
C LEU A 47 -4.43 -11.26 -2.94
N ASP A 48 -3.78 -11.83 -3.94
CA ASP A 48 -4.26 -11.78 -5.32
C ASP A 48 -5.62 -12.50 -5.47
N THR A 49 -5.78 -13.63 -4.81
CA THR A 49 -7.06 -14.33 -4.74
C THR A 49 -8.13 -13.46 -4.05
N LEU A 50 -7.80 -12.82 -2.94
CA LEU A 50 -8.71 -11.92 -2.23
C LEU A 50 -9.18 -10.77 -3.14
N ILE A 51 -8.24 -10.07 -3.77
CA ILE A 51 -8.53 -8.92 -4.62
C ILE A 51 -9.37 -9.32 -5.84
N THR A 52 -9.09 -10.49 -6.42
CA THR A 52 -9.79 -10.96 -7.62
C THR A 52 -11.21 -11.45 -7.31
N VAL A 53 -11.36 -12.26 -6.26
CA VAL A 53 -12.64 -12.91 -5.92
C VAL A 53 -13.56 -11.98 -5.13
N HIS A 54 -13.00 -11.09 -4.33
CA HIS A 54 -13.75 -10.21 -3.42
C HIS A 54 -13.48 -8.73 -3.71
N SER A 55 -13.42 -8.36 -4.99
CA SER A 55 -13.01 -7.03 -5.47
C SER A 55 -13.79 -5.84 -4.89
N THR A 56 -15.00 -6.06 -4.42
CA THR A 56 -15.86 -5.01 -3.83
C THR A 56 -15.83 -4.96 -2.30
N HIS A 57 -15.05 -5.84 -1.65
CA HIS A 57 -14.97 -5.87 -0.20
C HIS A 57 -14.05 -4.75 0.33
N PRO A 58 -14.42 -4.04 1.41
CA PRO A 58 -13.60 -2.94 1.96
C PRO A 58 -12.14 -3.30 2.27
N ILE A 59 -11.83 -4.57 2.58
CA ILE A 59 -10.47 -5.03 2.88
C ILE A 59 -9.52 -5.03 1.66
N VAL A 60 -10.02 -4.76 0.46
CA VAL A 60 -9.21 -4.80 -0.77
C VAL A 60 -8.13 -3.72 -0.78
N ASP A 61 -8.40 -2.54 -0.25
CA ASP A 61 -7.41 -1.47 -0.09
C ASP A 61 -6.23 -1.92 0.77
N GLN A 62 -6.50 -2.56 1.90
CA GLN A 62 -5.48 -3.13 2.79
C GLN A 62 -4.69 -4.25 2.11
N ALA A 63 -5.36 -5.10 1.32
CA ALA A 63 -4.71 -6.15 0.56
C ALA A 63 -3.75 -5.59 -0.51
N LEU A 64 -4.15 -4.52 -1.20
CA LEU A 64 -3.31 -3.80 -2.16
C LEU A 64 -2.10 -3.14 -1.49
N MET A 65 -2.30 -2.51 -0.33
CA MET A 65 -1.22 -1.92 0.46
C MET A 65 -0.20 -2.98 0.88
N LEU A 66 -0.65 -4.13 1.37
CA LEU A 66 0.26 -5.23 1.74
C LEU A 66 0.98 -5.82 0.52
N GLN A 67 0.31 -5.95 -0.63
CA GLN A 67 0.98 -6.34 -1.88
C GLN A 67 2.07 -5.35 -2.28
N ALA A 68 1.81 -4.04 -2.15
CA ALA A 68 2.79 -3.02 -2.46
C ALA A 68 4.02 -3.10 -1.54
N GLN A 69 3.81 -3.29 -0.24
CA GLN A 69 4.90 -3.46 0.74
C GLN A 69 5.74 -4.72 0.47
N ILE A 70 5.11 -5.83 0.09
CA ILE A 70 5.82 -7.04 -0.31
C ILE A 70 6.69 -6.77 -1.55
N LEU A 71 6.16 -6.09 -2.55
CA LEU A 71 6.90 -5.73 -3.76
C LEU A 71 8.07 -4.78 -3.48
N GLU A 72 7.90 -3.82 -2.56
CA GLU A 72 9.03 -2.99 -2.11
C GLU A 72 10.12 -3.81 -1.44
N SER A 73 9.76 -4.77 -0.59
CA SER A 73 10.73 -5.65 0.06
C SER A 73 11.47 -6.58 -0.91
N GLU A 74 10.85 -6.88 -2.05
CA GLU A 74 11.45 -7.63 -3.17
C GLU A 74 12.14 -6.70 -4.20
N GLU A 75 12.27 -5.41 -3.91
CA GLU A 75 12.88 -4.38 -4.74
C GLU A 75 12.16 -4.14 -6.10
N ASP A 76 10.94 -4.65 -6.27
CA ASP A 76 10.11 -4.32 -7.44
C ASP A 76 9.32 -3.02 -7.20
N HIS A 77 10.06 -1.93 -7.13
CA HIS A 77 9.50 -0.61 -6.80
C HIS A 77 8.50 -0.08 -7.83
N LYS A 78 8.62 -0.50 -9.10
CA LYS A 78 7.65 -0.09 -10.14
C LYS A 78 6.31 -0.79 -9.95
N ALA A 79 6.33 -2.08 -9.65
CA ALA A 79 5.11 -2.83 -9.35
C ALA A 79 4.48 -2.36 -8.04
N ALA A 80 5.29 -2.05 -7.01
CA ALA A 80 4.82 -1.46 -5.77
C ALA A 80 4.08 -0.13 -6.02
N ALA A 81 4.68 0.79 -6.79
CA ALA A 81 4.06 2.05 -7.17
C ALA A 81 2.71 1.83 -7.88
N ALA A 82 2.62 0.83 -8.77
CA ALA A 82 1.37 0.52 -9.45
C ALA A 82 0.26 0.07 -8.48
N LYS A 83 0.60 -0.68 -7.42
CA LYS A 83 -0.38 -1.08 -6.38
C LYS A 83 -0.86 0.11 -5.55
N TYR A 84 0.05 0.97 -5.11
CA TYR A 84 -0.31 2.22 -4.42
C TYR A 84 -1.19 3.12 -5.30
N HIS A 85 -0.91 3.18 -6.61
CA HIS A 85 -1.74 3.94 -7.54
C HIS A 85 -3.19 3.44 -7.58
N ILE A 86 -3.42 2.12 -7.55
CA ILE A 86 -4.77 1.57 -7.47
C ILE A 86 -5.46 2.06 -6.19
N VAL A 87 -4.77 2.05 -5.05
CA VAL A 87 -5.35 2.53 -3.78
C VAL A 87 -5.79 3.99 -3.89
N ILE A 88 -4.94 4.89 -4.38
CA ILE A 88 -5.29 6.31 -4.49
C ILE A 88 -6.34 6.62 -5.56
N GLN A 89 -6.51 5.76 -6.57
CA GLN A 89 -7.50 5.93 -7.63
C GLN A 89 -8.87 5.39 -7.23
N ASP A 90 -8.91 4.18 -6.71
CA ASP A 90 -10.16 3.45 -6.49
C ASP A 90 -10.65 3.57 -5.03
N PHE A 91 -9.77 3.92 -4.09
CA PHE A 91 -10.03 3.99 -2.65
C PHE A 91 -9.67 5.34 -2.04
N SER A 92 -9.72 6.43 -2.81
CA SER A 92 -9.31 7.77 -2.39
C SER A 92 -10.06 8.34 -1.19
N GLN A 93 -11.24 7.82 -0.87
CA GLN A 93 -12.04 8.22 0.28
C GLN A 93 -11.86 7.31 1.49
N GLU A 94 -11.07 6.25 1.34
CA GLU A 94 -10.81 5.30 2.41
C GLU A 94 -9.62 5.73 3.27
N ILE A 95 -9.52 5.16 4.45
CA ILE A 95 -8.59 5.58 5.49
C ILE A 95 -7.11 5.41 5.12
N LEU A 96 -6.79 4.54 4.15
CA LEU A 96 -5.41 4.26 3.72
C LEU A 96 -4.96 5.11 2.53
N ALA A 97 -5.79 6.00 2.03
CA ALA A 97 -5.44 6.81 0.86
C ALA A 97 -4.22 7.73 1.13
N ASP A 98 -4.16 8.36 2.28
CA ASP A 98 -3.05 9.21 2.68
C ASP A 98 -1.76 8.41 2.92
N ASP A 99 -1.84 7.19 3.47
CA ASP A 99 -0.70 6.27 3.58
C ASP A 99 -0.16 5.90 2.19
N ALA A 100 -1.04 5.62 1.23
CA ALA A 100 -0.64 5.29 -0.14
C ALA A 100 -0.01 6.49 -0.86
N TYR A 101 -0.55 7.71 -0.68
CA TYR A 101 0.07 8.94 -1.19
C TYR A 101 1.47 9.15 -0.60
N PHE A 102 1.62 8.93 0.71
CA PHE A 102 2.90 9.09 1.38
C PHE A 102 3.93 8.04 0.90
N ALA A 103 3.53 6.77 0.79
CA ALA A 103 4.37 5.71 0.26
C ALA A 103 4.85 6.01 -1.17
N LEU A 104 3.94 6.48 -2.06
CA LEU A 104 4.31 6.91 -3.41
C LEU A 104 5.30 8.08 -3.38
N ALA A 105 5.04 9.10 -2.56
CA ALA A 105 5.93 10.24 -2.45
C ALA A 105 7.35 9.82 -2.03
N GLU A 106 7.45 8.97 -1.01
CA GLU A 106 8.74 8.44 -0.54
C GLU A 106 9.42 7.59 -1.62
N LEU A 107 8.68 6.71 -2.28
CA LEU A 107 9.20 5.82 -3.32
C LEU A 107 9.76 6.61 -4.51
N TYR A 108 9.02 7.62 -4.99
CA TYR A 108 9.49 8.51 -6.05
C TYR A 108 10.67 9.38 -5.62
N ARG A 109 10.70 9.82 -4.37
CA ARG A 109 11.79 10.63 -3.83
C ARG A 109 13.09 9.84 -3.66
N THR A 110 13.02 8.61 -3.14
CA THR A 110 14.20 7.87 -2.66
C THR A 110 14.75 6.87 -3.66
N VAL A 111 13.89 6.26 -4.44
CA VAL A 111 14.26 5.13 -5.31
C VAL A 111 14.07 5.45 -6.79
N LEU A 112 12.89 5.94 -7.16
CA LEU A 112 12.58 6.23 -8.56
C LEU A 112 13.17 7.56 -9.03
N ASN A 113 13.71 8.38 -8.12
CA ASN A 113 14.41 9.64 -8.39
C ASN A 113 13.58 10.64 -9.23
N ASP A 114 12.26 10.68 -9.03
CA ASP A 114 11.36 11.63 -9.66
C ASP A 114 10.84 12.62 -8.61
N SER A 115 11.65 13.65 -8.37
CA SER A 115 11.35 14.69 -7.38
C SER A 115 10.05 15.46 -7.69
N SER A 116 9.68 15.59 -8.96
CA SER A 116 8.45 16.28 -9.37
C SER A 116 7.21 15.50 -8.96
N LYS A 117 7.19 14.20 -9.21
CA LYS A 117 6.11 13.32 -8.75
C LYS A 117 6.07 13.25 -7.23
N ALA A 118 7.21 13.06 -6.59
CA ALA A 118 7.27 13.04 -5.13
C ALA A 118 6.64 14.32 -4.53
N GLN A 119 6.99 15.48 -5.09
CA GLN A 119 6.44 16.76 -4.67
C GLN A 119 4.92 16.83 -4.85
N SER A 120 4.39 16.35 -5.97
CA SER A 120 2.94 16.35 -6.22
C SER A 120 2.16 15.46 -5.24
N TYR A 121 2.72 14.31 -4.84
CA TYR A 121 2.06 13.44 -3.85
C TYR A 121 2.11 14.03 -2.43
N TYR A 122 3.23 14.64 -2.01
CA TYR A 122 3.25 15.37 -0.74
C TYR A 122 2.25 16.53 -0.73
N GLU A 123 2.12 17.25 -1.85
CA GLU A 123 1.17 18.34 -2.01
C GLU A 123 -0.28 17.86 -1.80
N LYS A 124 -0.64 16.70 -2.34
CA LYS A 124 -1.94 16.06 -2.10
C LYS A 124 -2.21 15.87 -0.62
N ILE A 125 -1.27 15.31 0.13
CA ILE A 125 -1.42 15.10 1.57
C ILE A 125 -1.61 16.45 2.29
N ILE A 126 -0.81 17.45 1.95
CA ILE A 126 -0.84 18.76 2.60
C ILE A 126 -2.19 19.45 2.45
N PHE A 127 -2.84 19.32 1.30
CA PHE A 127 -4.06 20.06 0.98
C PHE A 127 -5.34 19.23 1.15
N GLU A 128 -5.30 17.95 0.88
CA GLU A 128 -6.49 17.11 0.88
C GLU A 128 -6.61 16.20 2.11
N TYR A 129 -5.48 15.90 2.81
CA TYR A 129 -5.43 15.02 3.98
C TYR A 129 -4.75 15.72 5.18
N GLN A 130 -5.30 16.88 5.59
CA GLN A 130 -4.67 17.76 6.59
C GLN A 130 -4.54 17.10 7.97
N ASP A 131 -5.43 16.19 8.31
CA ASP A 131 -5.45 15.44 9.57
C ASP A 131 -4.60 14.16 9.52
N SER A 132 -3.94 13.89 8.39
CA SER A 132 -3.04 12.74 8.23
C SER A 132 -1.86 12.82 9.19
N ILE A 133 -1.47 11.66 9.72
CA ILE A 133 -0.22 11.53 10.49
C ILE A 133 1.02 11.91 9.67
N HIS A 134 0.92 11.84 8.34
CA HIS A 134 1.99 12.18 7.39
C HIS A 134 2.05 13.67 7.03
N ALA A 135 1.09 14.49 7.47
CA ALA A 135 0.99 15.91 7.06
C ALA A 135 2.23 16.73 7.43
N VAL A 136 2.83 16.49 8.59
CA VAL A 136 4.02 17.22 9.05
C VAL A 136 5.25 16.86 8.22
N ASP A 137 5.49 15.57 8.01
CA ASP A 137 6.63 15.08 7.23
C ASP A 137 6.48 15.46 5.75
N SER A 138 5.27 15.38 5.20
CA SER A 138 4.96 15.82 3.84
C SER A 138 5.30 17.30 3.63
N LYS A 139 4.92 18.19 4.56
CA LYS A 139 5.28 19.62 4.51
C LYS A 139 6.79 19.83 4.51
N LYS A 140 7.53 19.07 5.33
CA LYS A 140 8.99 19.14 5.42
C LYS A 140 9.66 18.71 4.11
N GLN A 141 9.26 17.55 3.57
CA GLN A 141 9.85 17.03 2.34
C GLN A 141 9.48 17.88 1.11
N TYR A 142 8.24 18.34 1.03
CA TYR A 142 7.79 19.26 -0.02
C TYR A 142 8.65 20.51 -0.09
N ARG A 143 8.86 21.20 1.04
CA ARG A 143 9.71 22.39 1.12
C ARG A 143 11.14 22.12 0.70
N ARG A 144 11.68 20.96 1.12
CA ARG A 144 13.05 20.55 0.75
C ARG A 144 13.19 20.35 -0.76
N LEU A 145 12.26 19.62 -1.38
CA LEU A 145 12.28 19.38 -2.81
C LEU A 145 12.10 20.66 -3.61
N LYS A 146 11.21 21.55 -3.15
CA LYS A 146 10.98 22.86 -3.78
C LYS A 146 12.23 23.71 -3.78
N SER A 147 12.92 23.84 -2.64
CA SER A 147 14.16 24.62 -2.56
C SER A 147 15.29 24.03 -3.42
N GLN A 148 15.37 22.71 -3.56
CA GLN A 148 16.33 22.06 -4.43
C GLN A 148 16.08 22.38 -5.92
N SER A 149 14.82 22.36 -6.35
CA SER A 149 14.46 22.69 -7.73
C SER A 149 14.75 24.15 -8.07
N GLU A 150 14.46 25.09 -7.16
CA GLU A 150 14.75 26.52 -7.34
C GLU A 150 16.26 26.80 -7.44
N ASN A 151 17.07 26.15 -6.61
CA ASN A 151 18.54 26.28 -6.65
C ASN A 151 19.13 25.76 -7.96
N THR A 152 18.59 24.65 -8.49
CA THR A 152 19.05 24.08 -9.76
C THR A 152 18.75 25.01 -10.95
N LEU A 153 17.62 25.68 -10.95
CA LEU A 153 17.25 26.66 -11.97
C LEU A 153 18.16 27.89 -11.93
N ASN A 154 18.50 28.39 -10.73
CA ASN A 154 19.37 29.57 -10.57
C ASN A 154 20.85 29.30 -10.89
N THR A 155 21.32 28.04 -10.87
CA THR A 155 22.70 27.69 -11.17
C THR A 155 22.93 27.51 -12.68
N ASN A 156 21.88 27.39 -13.47
CA ASN A 156 21.93 27.19 -14.92
C ASN A 156 21.67 28.51 -15.72
N LEU A 157 21.62 29.65 -15.03
CA LEU A 157 21.57 31.01 -15.59
C LEU A 157 22.92 31.73 -15.39
#